data_8e7b6589e3ff5229252b8c4dd6e94b93
#
_entry.id   8e7b6589e3ff5229252b8c4dd6e94b93
#
_cell.length_a   1.000
_cell.length_b   1.000
_cell.length_c   1.000
_cell.angle_alpha   90.00
_cell.angle_beta   90.00
_cell.angle_gamma   90.00
#
_symmetry.space_group_name_H-M   'P 1'
#
loop_
_entity.id
_entity.type
_entity.pdbx_description
1 polymer ?
#
loop_
_entity_poly.entity_id
_entity_poly.type
_entity_poly.pdbx_seq_one_letter_code
_entity_poly.pdbx_strand_id
1 'polypeptide(L)'
;NADGEVQDDEANYGNKYATWTPNLLKAAFNYQMASKDPGNFAHGGKYTIQLLVDSIEVVGGDVSGLARSDAGHFAGNTEAFRHWDEDGEVPGSCAKCHSATGLPEVIAEGANLSNEVANGFMCSTCHNEEAWPERFVIESVTFPSGAALSLGGQDADGNFVADEGNLCLMCHQGRASKVSMDSAIAAGKFGFQNVHYFAAGSTLFGADAQGAYMYDGKEYAGYYEAHPLNSCQDCHDVHALEPKMETCAACHDQDEAEAIRGNLVSDVTAPDYDGDGDTAEGVKAELDALADVLYAELQAYSTDAGAPVVYDSHAYPYFFADTNGDGEATPDEANYGNKYGAFDAKSLKAAYNYQYYQKDPGAFVHNGNFVAQILIDSIADLGGNISAYARP
;
A
#
# COMPACT_ATOMS: atom_id res chain seq x y z
N ASN A 1 37.75 26.81 -27.24
CA ASN A 1 38.26 26.65 -25.89
C ASN A 1 37.58 25.43 -25.24
N ALA A 2 37.87 25.03 -24.05
CA ALA A 2 37.30 23.86 -23.41
C ALA A 2 36.58 24.25 -22.09
N ASP A 3 35.82 25.34 -22.11
CA ASP A 3 35.10 25.84 -20.94
C ASP A 3 33.65 25.30 -20.80
N GLY A 4 33.18 24.53 -21.80
CA GLY A 4 31.83 23.98 -21.80
C GLY A 4 30.72 24.92 -22.28
N GLU A 5 31.09 26.16 -22.65
CA GLU A 5 30.19 27.18 -23.12
C GLU A 5 30.39 27.40 -24.64
N VAL A 6 29.29 27.65 -25.36
CA VAL A 6 29.35 27.91 -26.81
C VAL A 6 29.46 29.40 -27.05
N GLN A 7 30.59 29.86 -27.59
CA GLN A 7 30.81 31.26 -27.99
C GLN A 7 30.44 31.49 -29.45
N ASP A 8 30.24 32.77 -29.82
CA ASP A 8 29.82 33.16 -31.16
C ASP A 8 30.83 32.75 -32.26
N ASP A 9 32.12 32.72 -31.94
CA ASP A 9 33.17 32.25 -32.86
C ASP A 9 33.28 30.72 -32.95
N GLU A 10 32.68 29.99 -32.02
CA GLU A 10 32.58 28.53 -32.04
C GLU A 10 31.30 28.03 -32.76
N ALA A 11 30.22 28.78 -32.69
CA ALA A 11 28.90 28.41 -33.25
C ALA A 11 28.82 28.65 -34.77
N ASN A 12 29.72 28.02 -35.54
CA ASN A 12 29.72 28.11 -36.99
C ASN A 12 29.90 26.76 -37.68
N TYR A 13 29.46 26.67 -38.96
CA TYR A 13 29.50 25.42 -39.71
C TYR A 13 30.90 24.83 -39.89
N GLY A 14 31.94 25.70 -39.95
CA GLY A 14 33.32 25.24 -40.08
C GLY A 14 33.83 24.51 -38.84
N ASN A 15 33.26 24.81 -37.68
CA ASN A 15 33.60 24.21 -36.39
C ASN A 15 32.63 23.11 -35.97
N LYS A 16 31.85 22.52 -36.91
CA LYS A 16 30.94 21.43 -36.61
C LYS A 16 31.66 20.25 -36.03
N TYR A 17 31.04 19.65 -34.99
CA TYR A 17 31.56 18.41 -34.41
C TYR A 17 31.55 17.27 -35.41
N ALA A 18 32.64 16.50 -35.50
CA ALA A 18 32.83 15.47 -36.52
C ALA A 18 33.27 14.11 -35.95
N THR A 19 33.55 14.00 -34.64
CA THR A 19 34.07 12.80 -34.00
C THR A 19 32.99 11.98 -33.31
N TRP A 20 31.88 11.75 -34.02
CA TRP A 20 30.74 10.99 -33.50
C TRP A 20 31.07 9.51 -33.30
N THR A 21 30.81 8.98 -32.11
CA THR A 21 30.62 7.55 -31.91
C THR A 21 29.14 7.20 -32.04
N PRO A 22 28.78 5.93 -32.30
CA PRO A 22 27.37 5.56 -32.38
C PRO A 22 26.52 5.94 -31.13
N ASN A 23 27.10 5.77 -29.93
CA ASN A 23 26.42 6.09 -28.68
C ASN A 23 26.27 7.61 -28.50
N LEU A 24 27.33 8.36 -28.75
CA LEU A 24 27.30 9.81 -28.65
C LEU A 24 26.31 10.42 -29.66
N LEU A 25 26.23 9.86 -30.88
CA LEU A 25 25.29 10.32 -31.88
C LEU A 25 23.84 10.08 -31.46
N LYS A 26 23.53 8.90 -30.89
CA LYS A 26 22.20 8.58 -30.36
C LYS A 26 21.82 9.52 -29.20
N ALA A 27 22.71 9.71 -28.24
CA ALA A 27 22.47 10.59 -27.11
C ALA A 27 22.25 12.05 -27.56
N ALA A 28 23.08 12.58 -28.47
CA ALA A 28 22.93 13.91 -29.01
C ALA A 28 21.62 14.09 -29.80
N PHE A 29 21.20 13.06 -30.54
CA PHE A 29 19.92 13.09 -31.25
C PHE A 29 18.74 13.15 -30.26
N ASN A 30 18.73 12.31 -29.23
CA ASN A 30 17.67 12.29 -28.23
C ASN A 30 17.64 13.60 -27.41
N TYR A 31 18.80 14.15 -27.06
CA TYR A 31 18.91 15.46 -26.42
C TYR A 31 18.34 16.58 -27.30
N GLN A 32 18.68 16.57 -28.59
CA GLN A 32 18.15 17.55 -29.53
C GLN A 32 16.63 17.41 -29.70
N MET A 33 16.11 16.18 -29.76
CA MET A 33 14.67 15.91 -29.84
C MET A 33 13.95 16.53 -28.65
N ALA A 34 14.42 16.26 -27.41
CA ALA A 34 13.85 16.81 -26.19
C ALA A 34 13.94 18.36 -26.15
N SER A 35 15.05 18.93 -26.63
CA SER A 35 15.27 20.38 -26.63
C SER A 35 14.46 21.10 -27.72
N LYS A 36 14.06 20.42 -28.81
CA LYS A 36 13.31 20.98 -29.93
C LYS A 36 11.80 20.89 -29.80
N ASP A 37 11.32 20.09 -28.89
CA ASP A 37 9.89 19.99 -28.56
C ASP A 37 9.62 20.66 -27.20
N PRO A 38 9.25 21.95 -27.16
CA PRO A 38 8.94 22.63 -25.91
C PRO A 38 7.70 22.09 -25.19
N GLY A 39 6.88 21.28 -25.88
CA GLY A 39 5.71 20.59 -25.34
C GLY A 39 5.96 19.12 -24.98
N ASN A 40 7.20 18.64 -24.93
CA ASN A 40 7.53 17.25 -24.74
C ASN A 40 6.94 16.64 -23.46
N PHE A 41 6.80 17.43 -22.41
CA PHE A 41 6.16 17.04 -21.14
C PHE A 41 4.67 16.69 -21.32
N ALA A 42 3.99 17.30 -22.27
CA ALA A 42 2.60 17.05 -22.60
C ALA A 42 2.42 16.05 -23.77
N HIS A 43 3.34 16.08 -24.77
CA HIS A 43 3.25 15.21 -25.94
C HIS A 43 3.66 13.76 -25.65
N GLY A 44 4.54 13.53 -24.65
CA GLY A 44 5.00 12.18 -24.30
C GLY A 44 6.14 12.26 -23.29
N GLY A 45 5.91 12.89 -22.13
CA GLY A 45 6.91 13.12 -21.11
C GLY A 45 7.64 11.84 -20.66
N LYS A 46 6.90 10.77 -20.43
CA LYS A 46 7.45 9.45 -20.07
C LYS A 46 8.44 8.92 -21.13
N TYR A 47 8.06 8.96 -22.39
CA TYR A 47 8.93 8.55 -23.50
C TYR A 47 10.19 9.41 -23.58
N THR A 48 10.05 10.72 -23.39
CA THR A 48 11.18 11.65 -23.40
C THR A 48 12.15 11.37 -22.24
N ILE A 49 11.62 11.14 -21.03
CA ILE A 49 12.42 10.77 -19.84
C ILE A 49 13.20 9.46 -20.10
N GLN A 50 12.55 8.43 -20.61
CA GLN A 50 13.21 7.17 -20.93
C GLN A 50 14.36 7.34 -21.92
N LEU A 51 14.13 8.08 -22.99
CA LEU A 51 15.17 8.36 -23.99
C LEU A 51 16.36 9.14 -23.40
N LEU A 52 16.09 10.10 -22.53
CA LEU A 52 17.16 10.90 -21.89
C LEU A 52 17.94 10.06 -20.88
N VAL A 53 17.29 9.28 -20.01
CA VAL A 53 17.96 8.40 -19.05
C VAL A 53 18.83 7.38 -19.78
N ASP A 54 18.29 6.67 -20.78
CA ASP A 54 19.05 5.69 -21.58
C ASP A 54 20.22 6.35 -22.33
N SER A 55 20.06 7.62 -22.73
CA SER A 55 21.13 8.38 -23.39
C SER A 55 22.24 8.75 -22.43
N ILE A 56 21.95 9.10 -21.20
CA ILE A 56 22.94 9.38 -20.15
C ILE A 56 23.72 8.09 -19.84
N GLU A 57 23.02 6.98 -19.63
CA GLU A 57 23.65 5.69 -19.32
C GLU A 57 24.57 5.20 -20.43
N VAL A 58 24.12 5.25 -21.70
CA VAL A 58 24.88 4.74 -22.85
C VAL A 58 26.17 5.53 -23.12
N VAL A 59 26.27 6.77 -22.66
CA VAL A 59 27.51 7.57 -22.74
C VAL A 59 28.31 7.51 -21.44
N GLY A 60 27.92 6.68 -20.48
CA GLY A 60 28.66 6.39 -19.24
C GLY A 60 28.34 7.39 -18.10
N GLY A 61 27.23 8.11 -18.17
CA GLY A 61 26.75 8.94 -17.08
C GLY A 61 26.11 8.11 -15.96
N ASP A 62 26.12 8.63 -14.74
CA ASP A 62 25.45 8.03 -13.60
C ASP A 62 23.95 8.30 -13.67
N VAL A 63 23.15 7.26 -13.63
CA VAL A 63 21.68 7.28 -13.65
C VAL A 63 21.06 6.73 -12.35
N SER A 64 21.86 6.41 -11.34
CA SER A 64 21.39 5.79 -10.08
C SER A 64 20.39 6.66 -9.31
N GLY A 65 20.43 7.99 -9.50
CA GLY A 65 19.47 8.95 -8.93
C GLY A 65 18.33 9.36 -9.87
N LEU A 66 18.17 8.69 -11.02
CA LEU A 66 17.18 9.05 -12.03
C LEU A 66 16.09 7.97 -12.17
N ALA A 67 14.84 8.37 -12.10
CA ALA A 67 13.70 7.48 -12.34
C ALA A 67 13.43 7.34 -13.85
N ARG A 68 13.76 6.18 -14.43
CA ARG A 68 13.45 5.83 -15.83
C ARG A 68 12.00 5.39 -16.02
N SER A 69 11.42 4.79 -15.00
CA SER A 69 10.07 4.22 -15.02
C SER A 69 9.17 5.02 -14.09
N ASP A 70 7.89 4.98 -14.37
CA ASP A 70 6.90 5.46 -13.42
C ASP A 70 6.97 4.65 -12.13
N ALA A 71 6.68 5.30 -11.01
CA ALA A 71 6.62 4.70 -9.69
C ALA A 71 5.21 4.85 -9.09
N GLY A 72 4.94 4.09 -8.05
CA GLY A 72 3.71 4.19 -7.29
C GLY A 72 2.46 4.03 -8.17
N HIS A 73 1.49 4.90 -7.97
CA HIS A 73 0.21 4.88 -8.71
C HIS A 73 0.34 5.14 -10.23
N PHE A 74 1.48 5.65 -10.69
CA PHE A 74 1.73 5.87 -12.11
C PHE A 74 2.38 4.67 -12.81
N ALA A 75 2.76 3.64 -12.06
CA ALA A 75 3.41 2.44 -12.60
C ALA A 75 2.40 1.52 -13.29
N GLY A 76 2.13 1.79 -14.56
CA GLY A 76 1.14 1.08 -15.35
C GLY A 76 1.49 -0.37 -15.71
N ASN A 77 2.70 -0.83 -15.40
CA ASN A 77 3.14 -2.22 -15.62
C ASN A 77 2.87 -3.16 -14.44
N THR A 78 2.22 -2.66 -13.39
CA THR A 78 1.89 -3.45 -12.20
C THR A 78 0.62 -4.28 -12.42
N GLU A 79 0.48 -5.37 -11.66
CA GLU A 79 -0.72 -6.23 -11.66
C GLU A 79 -2.00 -5.41 -11.39
N ALA A 80 -1.91 -4.35 -10.58
CA ALA A 80 -3.02 -3.46 -10.30
C ALA A 80 -3.66 -2.83 -11.54
N PHE A 81 -2.90 -2.67 -12.63
CA PHE A 81 -3.39 -2.12 -13.90
C PHE A 81 -3.39 -3.14 -15.06
N ARG A 82 -2.68 -4.26 -14.94
CA ARG A 82 -2.59 -5.30 -16.00
C ARG A 82 -3.59 -6.42 -15.84
N HIS A 83 -4.22 -6.51 -14.65
CA HIS A 83 -5.14 -7.60 -14.30
C HIS A 83 -6.28 -7.82 -15.31
N TRP A 84 -6.76 -6.76 -15.93
CA TRP A 84 -7.89 -6.79 -16.87
C TRP A 84 -7.49 -6.59 -18.33
N ASP A 85 -6.22 -6.77 -18.69
CA ASP A 85 -5.76 -6.59 -20.08
C ASP A 85 -6.44 -7.55 -21.05
N GLU A 86 -6.73 -8.79 -20.64
CA GLU A 86 -7.43 -9.77 -21.44
C GLU A 86 -8.94 -9.44 -21.58
N ASP A 87 -9.52 -8.85 -20.55
CA ASP A 87 -10.94 -8.45 -20.55
C ASP A 87 -11.17 -7.14 -21.32
N GLY A 88 -10.15 -6.29 -21.41
CA GLY A 88 -10.20 -4.98 -22.09
C GLY A 88 -10.97 -3.89 -21.33
N GLU A 89 -11.47 -4.20 -20.13
CA GLU A 89 -12.31 -3.33 -19.34
C GLU A 89 -12.14 -3.65 -17.85
N VAL A 90 -12.02 -2.62 -17.00
CA VAL A 90 -12.01 -2.74 -15.53
C VAL A 90 -13.46 -2.72 -15.03
N PRO A 91 -13.97 -3.77 -14.37
CA PRO A 91 -15.34 -3.79 -13.86
C PRO A 91 -15.62 -2.65 -12.89
N GLY A 92 -16.85 -2.12 -12.84
CA GLY A 92 -17.23 -1.00 -11.99
C GLY A 92 -16.90 -1.21 -10.51
N SER A 93 -16.98 -2.44 -9.99
CA SER A 93 -16.59 -2.76 -8.60
C SER A 93 -15.09 -2.60 -8.32
N CYS A 94 -14.26 -2.45 -9.35
CA CYS A 94 -12.80 -2.33 -9.28
C CYS A 94 -12.29 -1.00 -9.83
N ALA A 95 -13.03 -0.39 -10.77
CA ALA A 95 -12.61 0.77 -11.56
C ALA A 95 -12.25 2.00 -10.72
N LYS A 96 -12.93 2.25 -9.61
CA LYS A 96 -12.61 3.34 -8.68
C LYS A 96 -11.12 3.38 -8.30
N CYS A 97 -10.51 2.21 -8.10
CA CYS A 97 -9.14 2.06 -7.58
C CYS A 97 -8.15 1.58 -8.65
N HIS A 98 -8.62 1.05 -9.79
CA HIS A 98 -7.78 0.37 -10.77
C HIS A 98 -7.92 0.93 -12.20
N SER A 99 -8.54 2.11 -12.34
CA SER A 99 -8.59 2.83 -13.61
C SER A 99 -8.20 4.30 -13.45
N ALA A 100 -7.88 4.96 -14.53
CA ALA A 100 -7.45 6.36 -14.49
C ALA A 100 -8.59 7.35 -14.21
N THR A 101 -9.83 6.99 -14.59
CA THR A 101 -11.01 7.88 -14.53
C THR A 101 -12.07 7.43 -13.53
N GLY A 102 -11.98 6.22 -12.98
CA GLY A 102 -13.01 5.67 -12.11
C GLY A 102 -13.20 6.43 -10.79
N LEU A 103 -12.12 6.94 -10.17
CA LEU A 103 -12.25 7.75 -8.95
C LEU A 103 -12.93 9.09 -9.21
N PRO A 104 -12.53 9.91 -10.21
CA PRO A 104 -13.26 11.13 -10.58
C PRO A 104 -14.75 10.89 -10.88
N GLU A 105 -15.07 9.82 -11.58
CA GLU A 105 -16.47 9.46 -11.90
C GLU A 105 -17.27 9.11 -10.64
N VAL A 106 -16.68 8.35 -9.72
CA VAL A 106 -17.33 8.06 -8.43
C VAL A 106 -17.57 9.34 -7.63
N ILE A 107 -16.63 10.28 -7.65
CA ILE A 107 -16.76 11.56 -6.96
C ILE A 107 -17.89 12.40 -7.60
N ALA A 108 -17.94 12.45 -8.92
CA ALA A 108 -18.92 13.26 -9.67
C ALA A 108 -20.33 12.66 -9.68
N GLU A 109 -20.43 11.34 -9.91
CA GLU A 109 -21.69 10.65 -10.20
C GLU A 109 -22.23 9.84 -9.00
N GLY A 110 -21.39 9.59 -7.98
CA GLY A 110 -21.76 8.74 -6.85
C GLY A 110 -21.93 7.25 -7.22
N ALA A 111 -21.45 6.82 -8.38
CA ALA A 111 -21.64 5.48 -8.92
C ALA A 111 -20.33 4.88 -9.39
N ASN A 112 -20.17 3.56 -9.15
CA ASN A 112 -19.04 2.81 -9.69
C ASN A 112 -19.39 2.32 -11.10
N LEU A 113 -18.77 2.91 -12.10
CA LEU A 113 -18.93 2.52 -13.52
C LEU A 113 -17.72 1.69 -13.96
N SER A 114 -17.92 0.83 -14.95
CA SER A 114 -16.78 0.15 -15.59
C SER A 114 -15.99 1.14 -16.44
N ASN A 115 -14.69 0.89 -16.53
CA ASN A 115 -13.75 1.79 -17.17
C ASN A 115 -12.77 1.05 -18.08
N GLU A 116 -12.18 1.76 -19.02
CA GLU A 116 -11.10 1.22 -19.84
C GLU A 116 -9.88 0.87 -18.97
N VAL A 117 -9.09 -0.11 -19.41
CA VAL A 117 -7.81 -0.44 -18.80
C VAL A 117 -6.86 0.75 -18.92
N ALA A 118 -6.13 1.04 -17.86
CA ALA A 118 -5.25 2.19 -17.74
C ALA A 118 -3.77 1.79 -17.64
N ASN A 119 -2.89 2.70 -18.02
CA ASN A 119 -1.44 2.58 -17.82
C ASN A 119 -0.98 3.40 -16.61
N GLY A 120 -1.55 3.09 -15.43
CA GLY A 120 -1.36 3.88 -14.23
C GLY A 120 -2.39 5.01 -14.10
N PHE A 121 -2.34 5.71 -12.98
CA PHE A 121 -3.17 6.90 -12.76
C PHE A 121 -2.69 8.07 -13.63
N MET A 122 -3.61 9.00 -13.86
CA MET A 122 -3.33 10.32 -14.45
C MET A 122 -3.36 11.39 -13.35
N CYS A 123 -2.83 12.57 -13.65
CA CYS A 123 -2.94 13.71 -12.73
C CYS A 123 -4.42 13.99 -12.36
N SER A 124 -5.31 13.91 -13.35
CA SER A 124 -6.77 14.10 -13.19
C SER A 124 -7.47 13.01 -12.37
N THR A 125 -6.80 11.89 -12.06
CA THR A 125 -7.36 10.89 -11.12
C THR A 125 -7.52 11.49 -9.71
N CYS A 126 -6.61 12.39 -9.31
CA CYS A 126 -6.59 13.02 -7.98
C CYS A 126 -6.84 14.53 -8.03
N HIS A 127 -6.45 15.20 -9.11
CA HIS A 127 -6.54 16.64 -9.27
C HIS A 127 -7.79 17.06 -10.04
N ASN A 128 -8.44 18.11 -9.56
CA ASN A 128 -9.56 18.72 -10.26
C ASN A 128 -9.06 19.55 -11.44
N GLU A 129 -9.36 19.12 -12.66
CA GLU A 129 -8.89 19.80 -13.86
C GLU A 129 -9.43 21.25 -14.01
N GLU A 130 -10.62 21.52 -13.44
CA GLU A 130 -11.24 22.85 -13.50
C GLU A 130 -10.59 23.84 -12.52
N ALA A 131 -9.90 23.33 -11.49
CA ALA A 131 -9.26 24.13 -10.43
C ALA A 131 -7.79 23.76 -10.24
N TRP A 132 -7.12 23.31 -11.28
CA TRP A 132 -5.71 22.90 -11.24
C TRP A 132 -4.79 23.91 -10.51
N PRO A 133 -3.91 23.50 -9.58
CA PRO A 133 -3.55 22.12 -9.20
C PRO A 133 -4.31 21.55 -7.99
N GLU A 134 -5.48 22.08 -7.64
CA GLU A 134 -6.26 21.61 -6.51
C GLU A 134 -6.68 20.14 -6.68
N ARG A 135 -6.71 19.41 -5.57
CA ARG A 135 -7.19 18.03 -5.53
C ARG A 135 -8.69 17.98 -5.25
N PHE A 136 -9.31 16.84 -5.53
CA PHE A 136 -10.68 16.60 -5.10
C PHE A 136 -10.76 16.59 -3.57
N VAL A 137 -11.76 17.29 -3.02
CA VAL A 137 -12.03 17.33 -1.58
C VAL A 137 -13.04 16.25 -1.23
N ILE A 138 -12.66 15.35 -0.33
CA ILE A 138 -13.52 14.28 0.19
C ILE A 138 -13.79 14.57 1.67
N GLU A 139 -15.05 14.82 2.02
CA GLU A 139 -15.40 15.16 3.39
C GLU A 139 -15.41 13.94 4.33
N SER A 140 -15.82 12.76 3.82
CA SER A 140 -15.82 11.52 4.58
C SER A 140 -15.82 10.31 3.65
N VAL A 141 -15.36 9.18 4.16
CA VAL A 141 -15.31 7.89 3.43
C VAL A 141 -16.12 6.85 4.20
N THR A 142 -17.00 6.14 3.49
CA THR A 142 -17.73 5.01 4.07
C THR A 142 -16.92 3.74 3.93
N PHE A 143 -16.49 3.19 5.05
CA PHE A 143 -15.74 1.94 5.12
C PHE A 143 -16.64 0.70 4.90
N PRO A 144 -16.06 -0.48 4.60
CA PRO A 144 -16.84 -1.71 4.39
C PRO A 144 -17.69 -2.15 5.59
N SER A 145 -17.40 -1.66 6.79
CA SER A 145 -18.23 -1.85 7.99
C SER A 145 -19.53 -1.02 7.98
N GLY A 146 -19.62 -0.01 7.13
CA GLY A 146 -20.66 1.01 7.12
C GLY A 146 -20.28 2.25 7.94
N ALA A 147 -19.14 2.27 8.63
CA ALA A 147 -18.67 3.47 9.35
C ALA A 147 -18.28 4.57 8.35
N ALA A 148 -18.78 5.77 8.56
CA ALA A 148 -18.38 6.97 7.81
C ALA A 148 -17.33 7.72 8.64
N LEU A 149 -16.09 7.74 8.16
CA LEU A 149 -14.92 8.28 8.87
C LEU A 149 -14.24 9.33 8.01
N SER A 150 -13.50 10.22 8.67
CA SER A 150 -12.80 11.32 8.02
C SER A 150 -11.54 11.67 8.77
N LEU A 151 -10.48 11.96 8.02
CA LEU A 151 -9.33 12.74 8.51
C LEU A 151 -9.67 14.21 8.42
N GLY A 152 -9.20 15.01 9.36
CA GLY A 152 -9.40 16.45 9.37
C GLY A 152 -9.38 17.04 10.77
N GLY A 153 -9.59 18.33 10.83
CA GLY A 153 -9.55 19.11 12.07
C GLY A 153 -10.59 20.21 12.08
N GLN A 154 -10.50 21.09 13.07
CA GLN A 154 -11.34 22.29 13.14
C GLN A 154 -10.54 23.53 12.74
N ASP A 155 -11.16 24.40 11.97
CA ASP A 155 -10.62 25.74 11.70
C ASP A 155 -10.74 26.67 12.92
N ALA A 156 -10.27 27.90 12.78
CA ALA A 156 -10.33 28.90 13.86
C ALA A 156 -11.76 29.27 14.28
N ASP A 157 -12.75 29.00 13.44
CA ASP A 157 -14.18 29.27 13.68
C ASP A 157 -14.90 28.03 14.23
N GLY A 158 -14.19 26.88 14.36
CA GLY A 158 -14.72 25.62 14.88
C GLY A 158 -15.46 24.77 13.83
N ASN A 159 -15.35 25.10 12.54
CA ASN A 159 -15.92 24.28 11.47
C ASN A 159 -14.96 23.12 11.16
N PHE A 160 -15.52 21.96 10.85
CA PHE A 160 -14.72 20.84 10.39
C PHE A 160 -14.11 21.15 9.01
N VAL A 161 -12.81 20.91 8.88
CA VAL A 161 -12.06 20.99 7.63
C VAL A 161 -11.51 19.61 7.31
N ALA A 162 -11.97 19.04 6.20
CA ALA A 162 -11.54 17.73 5.75
C ALA A 162 -10.07 17.77 5.32
N ASP A 163 -9.32 16.74 5.69
CA ASP A 163 -7.94 16.55 5.26
C ASP A 163 -7.89 15.96 3.84
N GLU A 164 -6.89 16.35 3.07
CA GLU A 164 -6.66 15.84 1.71
C GLU A 164 -6.36 14.33 1.69
N GLY A 165 -5.91 13.75 2.80
CA GLY A 165 -5.72 12.31 2.98
C GLY A 165 -7.01 11.50 2.83
N ASN A 166 -8.19 12.12 2.98
CA ASN A 166 -9.46 11.44 2.71
C ASN A 166 -9.57 10.94 1.26
N LEU A 167 -8.90 11.58 0.31
CA LEU A 167 -8.82 11.10 -1.06
C LEU A 167 -8.11 9.74 -1.13
N CYS A 168 -7.05 9.54 -0.35
CA CYS A 168 -6.34 8.26 -0.25
C CYS A 168 -7.25 7.17 0.32
N LEU A 169 -8.05 7.52 1.33
CA LEU A 169 -8.99 6.59 1.96
C LEU A 169 -10.04 6.03 0.99
N MET A 170 -10.35 6.73 -0.10
CA MET A 170 -11.30 6.24 -1.12
C MET A 170 -10.89 4.89 -1.70
N CYS A 171 -9.58 4.60 -1.75
CA CYS A 171 -9.03 3.34 -2.23
C CYS A 171 -8.44 2.48 -1.09
N HIS A 172 -7.83 3.10 -0.06
CA HIS A 172 -7.13 2.42 1.03
C HIS A 172 -8.00 2.09 2.24
N GLN A 173 -9.31 1.95 2.05
CA GLN A 173 -10.30 1.61 3.09
C GLN A 173 -10.51 0.09 3.28
N GLY A 174 -9.93 -0.75 2.41
CA GLY A 174 -10.22 -2.19 2.38
C GLY A 174 -11.52 -2.53 1.64
N ARG A 175 -11.84 -3.84 1.56
CA ARG A 175 -13.04 -4.38 0.87
C ARG A 175 -13.88 -5.30 1.74
N ALA A 176 -13.38 -5.71 2.90
CA ALA A 176 -14.07 -6.53 3.89
C ALA A 176 -13.90 -5.91 5.29
N SER A 177 -14.67 -6.39 6.26
CA SER A 177 -14.70 -5.86 7.62
C SER A 177 -15.20 -6.91 8.60
N LYS A 178 -15.12 -6.62 9.92
CA LYS A 178 -15.79 -7.43 10.94
C LYS A 178 -17.26 -7.69 10.60
N VAL A 179 -17.98 -6.66 10.13
CA VAL A 179 -19.41 -6.77 9.81
C VAL A 179 -19.65 -7.76 8.65
N SER A 180 -18.81 -7.73 7.61
CA SER A 180 -18.92 -8.68 6.51
C SER A 180 -18.56 -10.11 6.95
N MET A 181 -17.57 -10.27 7.84
CA MET A 181 -17.18 -11.53 8.43
C MET A 181 -18.30 -12.13 9.28
N ASP A 182 -18.88 -11.35 10.19
CA ASP A 182 -20.01 -11.78 11.03
C ASP A 182 -21.20 -12.21 10.18
N SER A 183 -21.50 -11.45 9.12
CA SER A 183 -22.58 -11.79 8.18
C SER A 183 -22.32 -13.10 7.44
N ALA A 184 -21.08 -13.35 7.01
CA ALA A 184 -20.71 -14.59 6.35
C ALA A 184 -20.78 -15.78 7.31
N ILE A 185 -20.28 -15.64 8.52
CA ILE A 185 -20.32 -16.68 9.58
C ILE A 185 -21.76 -17.01 9.95
N ALA A 186 -22.59 -15.99 10.18
CA ALA A 186 -24.02 -16.18 10.51
C ALA A 186 -24.79 -16.88 9.38
N ALA A 187 -24.39 -16.67 8.13
CA ALA A 187 -24.97 -17.35 6.97
C ALA A 187 -24.38 -18.76 6.72
N GLY A 188 -23.45 -19.24 7.55
CA GLY A 188 -22.76 -20.51 7.35
C GLY A 188 -21.83 -20.53 6.13
N LYS A 189 -21.37 -19.37 5.70
CA LYS A 189 -20.46 -19.19 4.54
C LYS A 189 -19.04 -19.02 5.05
N PHE A 190 -18.31 -20.12 5.13
CA PHE A 190 -16.92 -20.15 5.63
C PHE A 190 -15.89 -20.06 4.49
N GLY A 191 -16.22 -19.37 3.40
CA GLY A 191 -15.26 -19.08 2.35
C GLY A 191 -14.35 -17.92 2.75
N PHE A 192 -13.13 -17.94 2.21
CA PHE A 192 -12.15 -16.90 2.44
C PHE A 192 -12.73 -15.48 2.15
N GLN A 193 -12.44 -14.54 3.04
CA GLN A 193 -12.78 -13.13 2.92
C GLN A 193 -11.50 -12.34 2.68
N ASN A 194 -11.50 -11.47 1.67
CA ASN A 194 -10.31 -10.70 1.30
C ASN A 194 -10.46 -9.23 1.73
N VAL A 195 -9.62 -8.78 2.67
CA VAL A 195 -9.53 -7.36 3.01
C VAL A 195 -9.04 -6.51 1.83
N HIS A 196 -8.33 -7.14 0.89
CA HIS A 196 -7.62 -6.53 -0.22
C HIS A 196 -6.33 -5.82 0.19
N TYR A 197 -5.49 -5.43 -0.80
CA TYR A 197 -4.18 -4.84 -0.51
C TYR A 197 -4.27 -3.43 0.06
N PHE A 198 -3.31 -3.10 0.90
CA PHE A 198 -3.04 -1.77 1.44
C PHE A 198 -4.26 -1.12 2.08
N ALA A 199 -4.90 -1.84 3.00
CA ALA A 199 -6.03 -1.32 3.77
C ALA A 199 -5.56 -0.34 4.89
N ALA A 200 -4.57 0.50 4.60
CA ALA A 200 -3.90 1.39 5.54
C ALA A 200 -4.87 2.31 6.30
N GLY A 201 -5.89 2.83 5.62
CA GLY A 201 -6.94 3.62 6.27
C GLY A 201 -7.74 2.83 7.29
N SER A 202 -8.07 1.57 6.98
CA SER A 202 -8.73 0.69 7.97
C SER A 202 -7.85 0.44 9.20
N THR A 203 -6.54 0.26 9.00
CA THR A 203 -5.59 0.05 10.11
C THR A 203 -5.46 1.31 10.95
N LEU A 204 -5.30 2.48 10.32
CA LEU A 204 -5.19 3.77 11.00
C LEU A 204 -6.40 4.05 11.92
N PHE A 205 -7.61 3.80 11.43
CA PHE A 205 -8.83 3.99 12.20
C PHE A 205 -9.16 2.81 13.13
N GLY A 206 -8.50 1.66 13.01
CA GLY A 206 -8.63 0.54 13.92
C GLY A 206 -10.09 0.13 14.21
N ALA A 207 -10.48 0.18 15.48
CA ALA A 207 -11.82 -0.17 15.94
C ALA A 207 -12.93 0.68 15.33
N ASP A 208 -12.65 1.92 14.96
CA ASP A 208 -13.65 2.82 14.36
C ASP A 208 -14.00 2.37 12.94
N ALA A 209 -13.01 1.91 12.16
CA ALA A 209 -13.21 1.38 10.81
C ALA A 209 -13.71 -0.06 10.79
N GLN A 210 -13.40 -0.84 11.81
CA GLN A 210 -13.73 -2.27 11.92
C GLN A 210 -13.22 -3.11 10.73
N GLY A 211 -12.05 -2.76 10.19
CA GLY A 211 -11.49 -3.45 9.03
C GLY A 211 -11.02 -4.86 9.33
N ALA A 212 -10.35 -5.08 10.47
CA ALA A 212 -9.98 -6.40 10.96
C ALA A 212 -11.11 -7.05 11.78
N TYR A 213 -10.97 -8.34 12.06
CA TYR A 213 -11.91 -9.05 12.93
C TYR A 213 -11.59 -8.75 14.40
N MET A 214 -12.52 -8.13 15.10
CA MET A 214 -12.47 -7.84 16.52
C MET A 214 -13.37 -8.83 17.28
N TYR A 215 -12.82 -9.44 18.32
CA TYR A 215 -13.50 -10.46 19.11
C TYR A 215 -14.45 -9.82 20.14
N ASP A 216 -15.65 -10.36 20.27
CA ASP A 216 -16.68 -9.82 21.12
C ASP A 216 -16.26 -9.79 22.61
N GLY A 217 -16.62 -8.72 23.29
CA GLY A 217 -16.30 -8.52 24.71
C GLY A 217 -14.88 -8.01 25.01
N LYS A 218 -14.11 -7.67 23.99
CA LYS A 218 -12.78 -7.05 24.11
C LYS A 218 -12.81 -5.63 23.59
N GLU A 219 -11.94 -4.80 24.14
CA GLU A 219 -11.71 -3.42 23.68
C GLU A 219 -10.54 -3.37 22.71
N TYR A 220 -10.62 -2.47 21.74
CA TYR A 220 -9.62 -2.31 20.68
C TYR A 220 -9.30 -0.83 20.48
N ALA A 221 -8.05 -0.55 20.14
CA ALA A 221 -7.62 0.78 19.76
C ALA A 221 -8.41 1.31 18.55
N GLY A 222 -8.95 2.51 18.67
CA GLY A 222 -9.57 3.25 17.59
C GLY A 222 -8.56 4.03 16.76
N TYR A 223 -8.96 5.20 16.25
CA TYR A 223 -8.07 6.06 15.49
C TYR A 223 -6.76 6.37 16.23
N TYR A 224 -5.64 6.23 15.54
CA TYR A 224 -4.31 6.41 16.12
C TYR A 224 -3.94 7.89 16.19
N GLU A 225 -4.38 8.56 17.27
CA GLU A 225 -4.15 10.00 17.50
C GLU A 225 -2.77 10.31 18.14
N ALA A 226 -2.01 9.31 18.54
CA ALA A 226 -0.79 9.52 19.31
C ALA A 226 0.36 10.14 18.50
N HIS A 227 0.23 10.23 17.19
CA HIS A 227 1.24 10.80 16.29
C HIS A 227 0.90 12.25 15.93
N PRO A 228 1.86 13.19 15.98
CA PRO A 228 1.63 14.58 15.62
C PRO A 228 1.42 14.80 14.11
N LEU A 229 1.81 13.82 13.29
CA LEU A 229 1.59 13.76 11.85
C LEU A 229 0.39 12.88 11.61
N ASN A 230 -0.69 13.43 11.10
CA ASN A 230 -2.00 12.76 11.04
C ASN A 230 -2.62 12.74 9.64
N SER A 231 -1.92 13.25 8.63
CA SER A 231 -2.28 13.12 7.23
C SER A 231 -1.38 12.12 6.50
N CYS A 232 -1.93 11.42 5.53
CA CYS A 232 -1.18 10.44 4.73
C CYS A 232 0.06 11.09 4.08
N GLN A 233 -0.09 12.31 3.58
CA GLN A 233 0.96 13.06 2.91
C GLN A 233 2.03 13.64 3.85
N ASP A 234 1.82 13.61 5.14
CA ASP A 234 2.88 13.98 6.10
C ASP A 234 4.02 12.96 6.06
N CYS A 235 3.67 11.68 5.86
CA CYS A 235 4.60 10.55 5.85
C CYS A 235 4.92 10.03 4.45
N HIS A 236 3.99 10.14 3.48
CA HIS A 236 4.16 9.62 2.13
C HIS A 236 4.38 10.73 1.10
N ASP A 237 5.34 10.52 0.18
CA ASP A 237 5.36 11.28 -1.07
C ASP A 237 4.16 10.85 -1.92
N VAL A 238 3.28 11.79 -2.26
CA VAL A 238 2.00 11.45 -2.93
C VAL A 238 2.15 10.99 -4.37
N HIS A 239 3.29 11.26 -5.00
CA HIS A 239 3.55 10.85 -6.37
C HIS A 239 4.40 9.58 -6.47
N ALA A 240 5.49 9.49 -5.68
CA ALA A 240 6.34 8.31 -5.61
C ALA A 240 5.79 7.23 -4.67
N LEU A 241 4.93 7.60 -3.70
CA LEU A 241 4.39 6.79 -2.61
C LEU A 241 5.44 6.28 -1.61
N GLU A 242 6.66 6.76 -1.72
CA GLU A 242 7.74 6.42 -0.81
C GLU A 242 7.54 7.10 0.55
N PRO A 243 7.83 6.41 1.67
CA PRO A 243 7.87 7.06 2.97
C PRO A 243 8.97 8.12 3.04
N LYS A 244 8.65 9.29 3.62
CA LYS A 244 9.60 10.39 3.85
C LYS A 244 10.40 10.12 5.12
N MET A 245 11.43 9.28 5.03
CA MET A 245 12.19 8.82 6.19
C MET A 245 12.85 9.97 6.97
N GLU A 246 13.21 11.06 6.30
CA GLU A 246 13.72 12.27 6.95
C GLU A 246 12.71 12.87 7.96
N THR A 247 11.41 12.71 7.71
CA THR A 247 10.36 13.14 8.64
C THR A 247 10.32 12.25 9.87
N CYS A 248 10.45 10.93 9.70
CA CYS A 248 10.52 9.98 10.81
C CYS A 248 11.78 10.19 11.65
N ALA A 249 12.95 10.29 11.01
CA ALA A 249 14.26 10.45 11.64
C ALA A 249 14.35 11.70 12.52
N ALA A 250 13.61 12.75 12.22
CA ALA A 250 13.57 13.97 13.03
C ALA A 250 13.13 13.74 14.49
N CYS A 251 12.32 12.70 14.74
CA CYS A 251 11.79 12.37 16.07
C CYS A 251 12.24 10.99 16.57
N HIS A 252 12.59 10.07 15.69
CA HIS A 252 12.89 8.69 16.05
C HIS A 252 14.36 8.31 16.00
N ASP A 253 15.23 9.11 15.36
CA ASP A 253 16.67 8.84 15.18
C ASP A 253 16.92 7.46 14.52
N GLN A 254 16.08 7.12 13.55
CA GLN A 254 16.13 5.86 12.79
C GLN A 254 16.03 6.17 11.29
N ASP A 255 16.85 5.48 10.51
CA ASP A 255 16.86 5.61 9.05
C ASP A 255 15.87 4.65 8.35
N GLU A 256 15.34 3.68 9.10
CA GLU A 256 14.39 2.67 8.64
C GLU A 256 13.14 2.65 9.54
N ALA A 257 11.97 2.69 8.93
CA ALA A 257 10.70 2.71 9.67
C ALA A 257 10.51 1.45 10.53
N GLU A 258 10.96 0.31 10.04
CA GLU A 258 10.88 -0.99 10.69
C GLU A 258 11.65 -1.06 12.01
N ALA A 259 12.67 -0.22 12.18
CA ALA A 259 13.47 -0.14 13.41
C ALA A 259 12.83 0.76 14.48
N ILE A 260 11.76 1.49 14.16
CA ILE A 260 11.13 2.43 15.08
C ILE A 260 10.38 1.67 16.19
N ARG A 261 10.68 2.02 17.48
CA ARG A 261 9.96 1.54 18.64
C ARG A 261 9.46 2.66 19.55
N GLY A 262 10.23 3.69 19.71
CA GLY A 262 9.93 4.86 20.55
C GLY A 262 10.41 6.15 19.92
N ASN A 263 10.35 7.26 20.61
CA ASN A 263 10.82 8.55 20.09
C ASN A 263 11.78 9.26 21.05
N LEU A 264 12.57 10.21 20.51
CA LEU A 264 13.54 11.00 21.27
C LEU A 264 12.90 12.11 22.12
N VAL A 265 11.64 12.44 21.86
CA VAL A 265 10.97 13.62 22.44
C VAL A 265 10.18 13.25 23.69
N SER A 266 9.79 12.00 23.84
CA SER A 266 9.04 11.46 24.98
C SER A 266 9.60 10.11 25.40
N ASP A 267 9.43 9.76 26.68
CA ASP A 267 9.80 8.44 27.20
C ASP A 267 8.80 7.33 26.78
N VAL A 268 7.93 7.60 25.80
CA VAL A 268 6.97 6.62 25.30
C VAL A 268 7.67 5.67 24.35
N THR A 269 7.59 4.39 24.68
CA THR A 269 8.07 3.30 23.84
C THR A 269 6.99 2.23 23.74
N ALA A 270 6.98 1.48 22.64
CA ALA A 270 6.07 0.35 22.50
C ALA A 270 6.36 -0.73 23.53
N PRO A 271 5.33 -1.45 24.02
CA PRO A 271 5.52 -2.64 24.85
C PRO A 271 6.26 -3.74 24.09
N ASP A 272 6.77 -4.70 24.82
CA ASP A 272 7.21 -6.01 24.33
C ASP A 272 5.92 -6.83 24.05
N TYR A 273 5.39 -6.70 22.81
CA TYR A 273 4.10 -7.29 22.45
C TYR A 273 4.15 -8.81 22.37
N ASP A 274 5.23 -9.36 21.84
CA ASP A 274 5.42 -10.80 21.64
C ASP A 274 5.99 -11.51 22.88
N GLY A 275 6.49 -10.73 23.85
CA GLY A 275 6.91 -11.23 25.16
C GLY A 275 8.21 -12.04 25.13
N ASP A 276 9.08 -11.82 24.15
CA ASP A 276 10.36 -12.52 24.04
C ASP A 276 11.45 -11.90 24.93
N GLY A 277 11.26 -10.66 25.41
CA GLY A 277 12.13 -9.89 26.31
C GLY A 277 13.11 -8.98 25.56
N ASP A 278 13.09 -8.91 24.25
CA ASP A 278 13.84 -7.94 23.47
C ASP A 278 13.06 -6.63 23.34
N THR A 279 13.41 -5.65 24.14
CA THR A 279 12.80 -4.31 24.12
C THR A 279 13.59 -3.32 23.26
N ALA A 280 14.52 -3.79 22.43
CA ALA A 280 15.34 -2.95 21.55
C ALA A 280 14.92 -3.05 20.09
N GLU A 281 14.20 -4.08 19.70
CA GLU A 281 13.70 -4.25 18.33
C GLU A 281 12.57 -3.26 17.99
N GLY A 282 12.31 -3.08 16.68
CA GLY A 282 11.22 -2.22 16.20
C GLY A 282 9.84 -2.86 16.35
N VAL A 283 8.79 -2.03 16.37
CA VAL A 283 7.40 -2.52 16.46
C VAL A 283 7.06 -3.51 15.36
N LYS A 284 7.67 -3.37 14.18
CA LYS A 284 7.45 -4.32 13.08
C LYS A 284 7.88 -5.73 13.45
N ALA A 285 9.05 -5.91 14.05
CA ALA A 285 9.56 -7.23 14.43
C ALA A 285 8.64 -7.92 15.44
N GLU A 286 8.18 -7.20 16.45
CA GLU A 286 7.18 -7.65 17.42
C GLU A 286 5.88 -8.17 16.76
N LEU A 287 5.38 -7.43 15.77
CA LEU A 287 4.15 -7.81 15.06
C LEU A 287 4.39 -8.97 14.08
N ASP A 288 5.56 -9.03 13.44
CA ASP A 288 5.96 -10.16 12.60
C ASP A 288 6.01 -11.45 13.43
N ALA A 289 6.63 -11.42 14.61
CA ALA A 289 6.69 -12.56 15.52
C ALA A 289 5.30 -13.02 15.96
N LEU A 290 4.40 -12.09 16.34
CA LEU A 290 3.01 -12.42 16.65
C LEU A 290 2.26 -13.02 15.46
N ALA A 291 2.51 -12.52 14.24
CA ALA A 291 1.89 -13.05 13.03
C ALA A 291 2.39 -14.47 12.70
N ASP A 292 3.68 -14.73 12.89
CA ASP A 292 4.26 -16.07 12.72
C ASP A 292 3.65 -17.07 13.70
N VAL A 293 3.48 -16.68 14.97
CA VAL A 293 2.79 -17.51 15.98
C VAL A 293 1.33 -17.74 15.57
N LEU A 294 0.62 -16.70 15.14
CA LEU A 294 -0.77 -16.86 14.68
C LEU A 294 -0.87 -17.83 13.50
N TYR A 295 0.05 -17.74 12.55
CA TYR A 295 0.07 -18.66 11.43
C TYR A 295 0.34 -20.10 11.85
N ALA A 296 1.30 -20.32 12.75
CA ALA A 296 1.59 -21.63 13.30
C ALA A 296 0.38 -22.24 14.07
N GLU A 297 -0.33 -21.44 14.87
CA GLU A 297 -1.53 -21.85 15.56
C GLU A 297 -2.68 -22.18 14.59
N LEU A 298 -2.81 -21.41 13.51
CA LEU A 298 -3.80 -21.70 12.46
C LEU A 298 -3.51 -23.01 11.73
N GLN A 299 -2.23 -23.30 11.43
CA GLN A 299 -1.80 -24.57 10.85
C GLN A 299 -2.05 -25.75 11.81
N ALA A 300 -1.69 -25.60 13.08
CA ALA A 300 -1.93 -26.63 14.10
C ALA A 300 -3.44 -26.91 14.26
N TYR A 301 -4.25 -25.86 14.39
CA TYR A 301 -5.72 -25.97 14.50
C TYR A 301 -6.34 -26.69 13.30
N SER A 302 -5.93 -26.33 12.09
CA SER A 302 -6.46 -26.93 10.86
C SER A 302 -6.00 -28.38 10.68
N THR A 303 -4.77 -28.70 11.10
CA THR A 303 -4.22 -30.06 11.09
C THR A 303 -4.98 -30.96 12.07
N ASP A 304 -5.25 -30.49 13.29
CA ASP A 304 -6.02 -31.18 14.30
C ASP A 304 -7.48 -31.43 13.84
N ALA A 305 -8.03 -30.52 13.03
CA ALA A 305 -9.33 -30.68 12.39
C ALA A 305 -9.29 -31.66 11.18
N GLY A 306 -8.13 -32.16 10.80
CA GLY A 306 -7.93 -33.08 9.68
C GLY A 306 -7.94 -32.44 8.29
N ALA A 307 -7.75 -31.13 8.23
CA ALA A 307 -7.72 -30.35 6.99
C ALA A 307 -6.60 -29.29 7.07
N PRO A 308 -5.32 -29.67 6.95
CA PRO A 308 -4.21 -28.76 7.09
C PRO A 308 -4.21 -27.66 6.03
N VAL A 309 -3.77 -26.44 6.41
CA VAL A 309 -3.79 -25.23 5.60
C VAL A 309 -2.39 -24.67 5.40
N VAL A 310 -2.12 -24.13 4.19
CA VAL A 310 -0.94 -23.33 3.88
C VAL A 310 -1.34 -21.99 3.27
N TYR A 311 -0.43 -21.01 3.35
CA TYR A 311 -0.64 -19.64 2.85
C TYR A 311 0.43 -19.27 1.84
N ASP A 312 0.02 -18.68 0.71
CA ASP A 312 0.88 -18.05 -0.28
C ASP A 312 0.36 -16.64 -0.58
N SER A 313 1.18 -15.61 -0.29
CA SER A 313 0.81 -14.21 -0.50
C SER A 313 0.69 -13.79 -1.97
N HIS A 314 1.21 -14.60 -2.91
CA HIS A 314 1.28 -14.29 -4.35
C HIS A 314 0.16 -14.94 -5.16
N ALA A 315 -0.47 -16.00 -4.62
CA ALA A 315 -1.49 -16.74 -5.33
C ALA A 315 -2.88 -16.55 -4.71
N TYR A 316 -3.86 -16.02 -5.48
CA TYR A 316 -5.24 -15.91 -5.01
C TYR A 316 -5.92 -17.31 -4.96
N PRO A 317 -6.68 -17.71 -3.91
CA PRO A 317 -7.14 -16.88 -2.78
C PRO A 317 -6.28 -16.98 -1.51
N TYR A 318 -5.01 -17.19 -1.63
CA TYR A 318 -3.93 -17.11 -0.63
C TYR A 318 -3.88 -18.31 0.35
N PHE A 319 -5.00 -18.89 0.74
CA PHE A 319 -5.06 -20.07 1.60
C PHE A 319 -5.40 -21.31 0.78
N PHE A 320 -4.58 -22.33 0.90
CA PHE A 320 -4.66 -23.57 0.15
C PHE A 320 -4.65 -24.78 1.08
N ALA A 321 -5.17 -25.92 0.60
CA ALA A 321 -5.00 -27.16 1.33
C ALA A 321 -3.55 -27.62 1.24
N ASP A 322 -2.95 -27.95 2.38
CA ASP A 322 -1.67 -28.60 2.46
C ASP A 322 -1.88 -30.09 2.12
N THR A 323 -1.52 -30.47 0.90
CA THR A 323 -1.77 -31.81 0.36
C THR A 323 -0.61 -32.75 0.58
N ASN A 324 0.59 -32.21 0.82
CA ASN A 324 1.80 -32.99 1.03
C ASN A 324 2.18 -33.10 2.53
N GLY A 325 1.60 -32.24 3.40
CA GLY A 325 1.77 -32.24 4.84
C GLY A 325 3.10 -31.66 5.32
N ASP A 326 3.75 -30.78 4.52
CA ASP A 326 5.03 -30.17 4.90
C ASP A 326 4.88 -28.79 5.57
N GLY A 327 3.67 -28.21 5.56
CA GLY A 327 3.35 -26.94 6.18
C GLY A 327 3.74 -25.71 5.34
N GLU A 328 4.23 -25.90 4.13
CA GLU A 328 4.65 -24.83 3.20
C GLU A 328 3.80 -24.88 1.92
N ALA A 329 3.46 -23.70 1.39
CA ALA A 329 2.73 -23.62 0.12
C ALA A 329 3.70 -23.88 -1.05
N THR A 330 3.53 -25.00 -1.73
CA THR A 330 4.27 -25.31 -2.95
C THR A 330 3.57 -24.77 -4.20
N PRO A 331 4.28 -24.56 -5.34
CA PRO A 331 3.63 -24.12 -6.58
C PRO A 331 2.49 -25.05 -7.08
N ASP A 332 2.57 -26.35 -6.75
CA ASP A 332 1.52 -27.30 -7.11
C ASP A 332 0.27 -27.16 -6.22
N GLU A 333 0.41 -26.60 -5.03
CA GLU A 333 -0.67 -26.36 -4.07
C GLU A 333 -1.26 -24.95 -4.21
N ALA A 334 -0.44 -23.95 -4.51
CA ALA A 334 -0.84 -22.54 -4.61
C ALA A 334 -1.63 -22.26 -5.91
N ASN A 335 -2.78 -22.92 -6.09
CA ASN A 335 -3.64 -22.71 -7.24
C ASN A 335 -5.13 -22.72 -6.85
N TYR A 336 -5.97 -22.06 -7.65
CA TYR A 336 -7.40 -21.88 -7.35
C TYR A 336 -8.17 -23.20 -7.18
N GLY A 337 -7.73 -24.26 -7.85
CA GLY A 337 -8.35 -25.60 -7.74
C GLY A 337 -8.13 -26.23 -6.36
N ASN A 338 -7.05 -25.87 -5.68
CA ASN A 338 -6.66 -26.34 -4.36
C ASN A 338 -6.95 -25.31 -3.24
N LYS A 339 -7.79 -24.31 -3.51
CA LYS A 339 -8.16 -23.31 -2.49
C LYS A 339 -8.69 -23.97 -1.24
N TYR A 340 -8.30 -23.45 -0.08
CA TYR A 340 -8.76 -24.00 1.20
C TYR A 340 -10.27 -23.81 1.38
N GLY A 341 -10.97 -24.88 1.67
CA GLY A 341 -12.43 -24.92 1.78
C GLY A 341 -12.96 -25.40 3.13
N ALA A 342 -12.08 -25.69 4.08
CA ALA A 342 -12.45 -26.32 5.35
C ALA A 342 -12.41 -25.36 6.55
N PHE A 343 -12.52 -24.05 6.31
CA PHE A 343 -12.65 -23.08 7.39
C PHE A 343 -13.90 -23.34 8.24
N ASP A 344 -13.75 -23.17 9.54
CA ASP A 344 -14.86 -22.91 10.46
C ASP A 344 -14.84 -21.45 10.93
N ALA A 345 -15.72 -21.09 11.87
CA ALA A 345 -15.79 -19.71 12.34
C ALA A 345 -14.50 -19.25 13.03
N LYS A 346 -13.75 -20.12 13.70
CA LYS A 346 -12.50 -19.75 14.39
C LYS A 346 -11.35 -19.58 13.39
N SER A 347 -11.11 -20.61 12.60
CA SER A 347 -10.03 -20.58 11.61
C SER A 347 -10.23 -19.49 10.55
N LEU A 348 -11.48 -19.20 10.17
CA LEU A 348 -11.77 -18.11 9.23
C LEU A 348 -11.42 -16.72 9.79
N LYS A 349 -11.75 -16.45 11.08
CA LYS A 349 -11.40 -15.20 11.76
C LYS A 349 -9.89 -15.01 11.88
N ALA A 350 -9.19 -16.08 12.30
CA ALA A 350 -7.76 -16.11 12.45
C ALA A 350 -7.04 -15.89 11.09
N ALA A 351 -7.45 -16.61 10.06
CA ALA A 351 -6.95 -16.47 8.69
C ALA A 351 -7.18 -15.04 8.15
N TYR A 352 -8.34 -14.44 8.44
CA TYR A 352 -8.67 -13.10 8.04
C TYR A 352 -7.74 -12.07 8.73
N ASN A 353 -7.53 -12.17 10.05
CA ASN A 353 -6.64 -11.25 10.77
C ASN A 353 -5.16 -11.45 10.41
N TYR A 354 -4.73 -12.69 10.18
CA TYR A 354 -3.40 -12.95 9.64
C TYR A 354 -3.19 -12.24 8.30
N GLN A 355 -4.12 -12.45 7.36
CA GLN A 355 -4.03 -11.79 6.07
C GLN A 355 -4.20 -10.27 6.16
N TYR A 356 -5.00 -9.76 7.08
CA TYR A 356 -5.14 -8.32 7.32
C TYR A 356 -3.77 -7.69 7.57
N TYR A 357 -2.98 -8.27 8.46
CA TYR A 357 -1.62 -7.83 8.73
C TYR A 357 -0.73 -7.95 7.48
N GLN A 358 -0.76 -9.09 6.80
CA GLN A 358 0.06 -9.32 5.59
C GLN A 358 -0.26 -8.35 4.43
N LYS A 359 -1.45 -7.76 4.42
CA LYS A 359 -1.90 -6.87 3.35
C LYS A 359 -1.67 -5.38 3.62
N ASP A 360 -1.19 -5.01 4.80
CA ASP A 360 -0.77 -3.66 5.14
C ASP A 360 0.68 -3.67 5.62
N PRO A 361 1.66 -3.49 4.72
CA PRO A 361 3.09 -3.50 5.09
C PRO A 361 3.46 -2.42 6.10
N GLY A 362 2.69 -1.33 6.18
CA GLY A 362 2.85 -0.23 7.14
C GLY A 362 2.02 -0.37 8.42
N ALA A 363 1.41 -1.53 8.67
CA ALA A 363 0.50 -1.74 9.80
C ALA A 363 1.08 -1.34 11.15
N PHE A 364 2.39 -1.55 11.34
CA PHE A 364 3.12 -1.21 12.56
C PHE A 364 3.21 0.30 12.81
N VAL A 365 3.22 1.12 11.76
CA VAL A 365 3.18 2.59 11.83
C VAL A 365 1.74 3.10 11.85
N HIS A 366 0.85 2.52 11.04
CA HIS A 366 -0.52 2.98 10.94
C HIS A 366 -1.28 2.81 12.25
N ASN A 367 -1.21 1.66 12.92
CA ASN A 367 -1.76 1.43 14.25
C ASN A 367 -1.25 0.12 14.87
N GLY A 368 -0.01 0.09 15.33
CA GLY A 368 0.63 -1.10 15.91
C GLY A 368 -0.15 -1.68 17.09
N ASN A 369 -0.74 -0.84 17.94
CA ASN A 369 -1.57 -1.28 19.07
C ASN A 369 -2.78 -2.10 18.60
N PHE A 370 -3.53 -1.60 17.64
CA PHE A 370 -4.68 -2.31 17.08
C PHE A 370 -4.27 -3.64 16.47
N VAL A 371 -3.17 -3.65 15.73
CA VAL A 371 -2.65 -4.86 15.07
C VAL A 371 -2.19 -5.89 16.10
N ALA A 372 -1.43 -5.51 17.13
CA ALA A 372 -1.05 -6.41 18.21
C ALA A 372 -2.30 -7.04 18.88
N GLN A 373 -3.33 -6.22 19.14
CA GLN A 373 -4.58 -6.70 19.76
C GLN A 373 -5.27 -7.77 18.92
N ILE A 374 -5.44 -7.56 17.62
CA ILE A 374 -6.13 -8.53 16.75
C ILE A 374 -5.33 -9.82 16.57
N LEU A 375 -3.99 -9.75 16.49
CA LEU A 375 -3.13 -10.92 16.38
C LEU A 375 -3.17 -11.76 17.67
N ILE A 376 -2.93 -11.14 18.83
CA ILE A 376 -2.96 -11.82 20.14
C ILE A 376 -4.32 -12.45 20.40
N ASP A 377 -5.41 -11.74 20.08
CA ASP A 377 -6.75 -12.27 20.31
C ASP A 377 -7.11 -13.42 19.35
N SER A 378 -6.55 -13.41 18.15
CA SER A 378 -6.70 -14.54 17.19
C SER A 378 -5.95 -15.78 17.68
N ILE A 379 -4.73 -15.62 18.20
CA ILE A 379 -3.98 -16.71 18.83
C ILE A 379 -4.79 -17.31 19.98
N ALA A 380 -5.34 -16.47 20.87
CA ALA A 380 -6.14 -16.90 22.00
C ALA A 380 -7.44 -17.65 21.57
N ASP A 381 -8.14 -17.17 20.53
CA ASP A 381 -9.37 -17.81 20.03
C ASP A 381 -9.10 -19.20 19.44
N LEU A 382 -7.94 -19.40 18.79
CA LEU A 382 -7.49 -20.72 18.33
C LEU A 382 -7.14 -21.66 19.48
N GLY A 383 -6.78 -21.15 20.67
CA GLY A 383 -6.39 -21.89 21.86
C GLY A 383 -4.91 -21.78 22.21
N GLY A 384 -4.17 -20.93 21.50
CA GLY A 384 -2.76 -20.66 21.76
C GLY A 384 -2.51 -19.98 23.12
N ASN A 385 -1.32 -20.11 23.63
CA ASN A 385 -0.92 -19.54 24.92
C ASN A 385 -0.44 -18.09 24.73
N ILE A 386 -1.20 -17.15 25.28
CA ILE A 386 -0.91 -15.70 25.21
C ILE A 386 -0.35 -15.12 26.52
N SER A 387 0.06 -15.94 27.48
CA SER A 387 0.42 -15.47 28.83
C SER A 387 1.70 -14.62 28.88
N ALA A 388 2.56 -14.70 27.85
CA ALA A 388 3.77 -13.90 27.72
C ALA A 388 3.52 -12.57 27.01
N TYR A 389 2.46 -12.45 26.21
CA TYR A 389 2.24 -11.30 25.33
C TYR A 389 1.69 -10.09 26.05
N ALA A 390 2.17 -8.91 25.68
CA ALA A 390 1.65 -7.65 26.19
C ALA A 390 0.56 -7.10 25.23
N ARG A 391 -0.69 -7.48 25.49
CA ARG A 391 -1.82 -6.94 24.74
C ARG A 391 -2.08 -5.48 25.13
N PRO A 392 -1.89 -4.49 24.22
CA PRO A 392 -2.09 -3.08 24.52
C PRO A 392 -3.55 -2.71 24.78
#